data_99f361d78c6bfdb786966225a6331be5
#
_entry.id   99f361d78c6bfdb786966225a6331be5
#
_cell.length_a   1.000
_cell.length_b   1.000
_cell.length_c   1.000
_cell.angle_alpha   90.00
_cell.angle_beta   90.00
_cell.angle_gamma   90.00
#
_symmetry.space_group_name_H-M   'P 1'
#
loop_
_entity.id
_entity.type
_entity.pdbx_description
1 polymer ?
#
loop_
_entity_poly.entity_id
_entity_poly.type
_entity_poly.pdbx_seq_one_letter_code
_entity_poly.pdbx_strand_id
1 'polypeptide(L)'
;SGGCAAILTGALAAKRLGIISYDLKKLFKWVVGMLTRVKAFVDDSTASVQTLVTEFATENWGSILKIKSTETAHATDGIVPMVIPEQNPRGTFVARFETDTSMFYIVPKSFKTWLGDQKLDYTSTVDGMKNQMGAKRVKVRLGKGTNFNLPPIWAIQVKLEGFDGVPETS
;
A
#
# COMPACT_ATOMS: atom_id res chain seq x y z
N SER A 1 -19.14 7.45 -8.03
CA SER A 1 -20.19 7.05 -9.01
C SER A 1 -21.42 7.97 -9.01
N GLY A 2 -21.64 8.80 -7.99
CA GLY A 2 -22.80 9.69 -7.91
C GLY A 2 -22.85 10.81 -8.95
N GLY A 3 -21.70 11.37 -9.34
CA GLY A 3 -21.64 12.49 -10.29
C GLY A 3 -22.16 12.17 -11.69
N CYS A 4 -21.85 10.97 -12.22
CA CYS A 4 -22.30 10.57 -13.55
C CYS A 4 -23.83 10.35 -13.60
N ALA A 5 -24.41 9.82 -12.52
CA ALA A 5 -25.86 9.65 -12.41
C ALA A 5 -26.58 11.01 -12.41
N ALA A 6 -26.07 11.99 -11.68
CA ALA A 6 -26.62 13.33 -11.62
C ALA A 6 -26.59 14.04 -13.01
N ILE A 7 -25.48 13.91 -13.73
CA ILE A 7 -25.33 14.47 -15.10
C ILE A 7 -26.34 13.84 -16.05
N LEU A 8 -26.51 12.52 -16.03
CA LEU A 8 -27.46 11.81 -16.91
C LEU A 8 -28.90 12.16 -16.57
N THR A 9 -29.25 12.31 -15.28
CA THR A 9 -30.59 12.72 -14.84
C THR A 9 -30.88 14.16 -15.29
N GLY A 10 -29.92 15.07 -15.14
CA GLY A 10 -30.05 16.45 -15.64
C GLY A 10 -30.22 16.52 -17.16
N ALA A 11 -29.45 15.74 -17.90
CA ALA A 11 -29.56 15.66 -19.34
C ALA A 11 -30.94 15.12 -19.82
N LEU A 12 -31.48 14.12 -19.08
CA LEU A 12 -32.81 13.58 -19.37
C LEU A 12 -33.92 14.63 -19.13
N ALA A 13 -33.85 15.38 -18.05
CA ALA A 13 -34.77 16.45 -17.72
C ALA A 13 -34.72 17.57 -18.78
N ALA A 14 -33.52 18.03 -19.15
CA ALA A 14 -33.31 19.04 -20.15
C ALA A 14 -33.85 18.62 -21.54
N LYS A 15 -33.72 17.33 -21.88
CA LYS A 15 -34.32 16.80 -23.14
C LYS A 15 -35.84 16.80 -23.09
N ARG A 16 -36.45 16.42 -21.95
CA ARG A 16 -37.91 16.44 -21.77
C ARG A 16 -38.48 17.86 -21.89
N LEU A 17 -37.71 18.86 -21.45
CA LEU A 17 -38.08 20.27 -21.52
C LEU A 17 -37.77 20.91 -22.91
N GLY A 18 -37.26 20.14 -23.85
CA GLY A 18 -36.90 20.64 -25.17
C GLY A 18 -35.69 21.57 -25.23
N ILE A 19 -34.92 21.66 -24.12
CA ILE A 19 -33.75 22.54 -24.01
C ILE A 19 -32.57 21.99 -24.81
N ILE A 20 -32.47 20.64 -24.95
CA ILE A 20 -31.41 19.99 -25.71
C ILE A 20 -31.96 18.96 -26.68
N SER A 21 -31.36 18.91 -27.89
CA SER A 21 -31.71 17.98 -28.97
C SER A 21 -30.79 16.77 -29.07
N TYR A 22 -29.82 16.61 -28.13
CA TYR A 22 -28.82 15.54 -28.19
C TYR A 22 -29.43 14.15 -28.06
N ASP A 23 -28.79 13.16 -28.75
CA ASP A 23 -29.06 11.76 -28.59
C ASP A 23 -28.48 11.23 -27.26
N LEU A 24 -29.36 11.10 -26.26
CA LEU A 24 -28.96 10.61 -24.92
C LEU A 24 -28.39 9.21 -24.96
N LYS A 25 -28.71 8.34 -25.94
CA LYS A 25 -28.12 7.00 -26.08
C LYS A 25 -26.65 7.09 -26.48
N LYS A 26 -26.30 8.04 -27.37
CA LYS A 26 -24.90 8.30 -27.73
C LYS A 26 -24.13 8.87 -26.57
N LEU A 27 -24.70 9.80 -25.82
CA LEU A 27 -24.09 10.35 -24.61
C LEU A 27 -23.85 9.26 -23.58
N PHE A 28 -24.82 8.41 -23.32
CA PHE A 28 -24.68 7.29 -22.38
C PHE A 28 -23.57 6.33 -22.80
N LYS A 29 -23.53 5.90 -24.08
CA LYS A 29 -22.46 5.05 -24.60
C LYS A 29 -21.07 5.69 -24.43
N TRP A 30 -20.97 7.00 -24.67
CA TRP A 30 -19.73 7.73 -24.49
C TRP A 30 -19.29 7.77 -23.01
N VAL A 31 -20.21 8.08 -22.09
CA VAL A 31 -19.93 8.07 -20.64
C VAL A 31 -19.49 6.69 -20.17
N VAL A 32 -20.20 5.63 -20.58
CA VAL A 32 -19.83 4.25 -20.24
C VAL A 32 -18.43 3.89 -20.78
N GLY A 33 -18.18 4.25 -22.07
CA GLY A 33 -16.86 4.02 -22.67
C GLY A 33 -15.74 4.78 -21.97
N MET A 34 -16.00 6.01 -21.53
CA MET A 34 -15.04 6.79 -20.74
C MET A 34 -14.78 6.16 -19.36
N LEU A 35 -15.83 5.74 -18.66
CA LEU A 35 -15.70 5.06 -17.37
C LEU A 35 -14.93 3.74 -17.49
N THR A 36 -15.16 2.97 -18.56
CA THR A 36 -14.42 1.72 -18.83
C THR A 36 -12.94 2.01 -19.08
N ARG A 37 -12.60 3.07 -19.82
CA ARG A 37 -11.21 3.48 -20.05
C ARG A 37 -10.54 3.96 -18.76
N VAL A 38 -11.23 4.77 -17.95
CA VAL A 38 -10.73 5.22 -16.66
C VAL A 38 -10.51 4.02 -15.73
N LYS A 39 -11.43 3.05 -15.73
CA LYS A 39 -11.26 1.82 -14.96
C LYS A 39 -10.06 1.02 -15.45
N ALA A 40 -9.91 0.80 -16.74
CA ALA A 40 -8.76 0.10 -17.32
C ALA A 40 -7.43 0.82 -17.00
N PHE A 41 -7.41 2.15 -17.05
CA PHE A 41 -6.23 2.95 -16.67
C PHE A 41 -5.92 2.83 -15.18
N VAL A 42 -6.94 2.78 -14.31
CA VAL A 42 -6.79 2.52 -12.88
C VAL A 42 -6.30 1.09 -12.66
N ASP A 43 -6.84 0.10 -13.35
CA ASP A 43 -6.42 -1.31 -13.24
C ASP A 43 -4.98 -1.51 -13.76
N ASP A 44 -4.54 -0.80 -14.79
CA ASP A 44 -3.15 -0.81 -15.32
C ASP A 44 -2.19 -0.09 -14.36
N SER A 45 -2.63 1.01 -13.72
CA SER A 45 -1.87 1.64 -12.65
C SER A 45 -1.80 0.78 -11.38
N THR A 46 -2.62 -0.27 -11.28
CA THR A 46 -2.69 -1.18 -10.14
C THR A 46 -1.57 -2.25 -10.12
N ALA A 47 -0.98 -2.59 -11.25
CA ALA A 47 0.29 -3.31 -11.30
C ALA A 47 1.42 -2.53 -10.59
N SER A 48 1.19 -1.23 -10.39
CA SER A 48 2.11 -0.30 -9.78
C SER A 48 2.17 -0.33 -8.25
N VAL A 49 1.12 -0.77 -7.52
CA VAL A 49 1.14 -0.68 -6.04
C VAL A 49 2.10 -1.67 -5.41
N GLN A 50 2.13 -2.90 -5.89
CA GLN A 50 3.11 -3.89 -5.44
C GLN A 50 4.54 -3.44 -5.81
N THR A 51 4.73 -2.91 -7.01
CA THR A 51 5.99 -2.32 -7.46
C THR A 51 6.43 -1.18 -6.54
N LEU A 52 5.53 -0.24 -6.22
CA LEU A 52 5.83 0.87 -5.31
C LEU A 52 6.25 0.39 -3.91
N VAL A 53 5.58 -0.63 -3.35
CA VAL A 53 5.97 -1.19 -2.05
C VAL A 53 7.34 -1.87 -2.14
N THR A 54 7.62 -2.56 -3.24
CA THR A 54 8.92 -3.20 -3.49
C THR A 54 10.04 -2.15 -3.65
N GLU A 55 9.80 -1.09 -4.40
CA GLU A 55 10.73 0.04 -4.57
C GLU A 55 11.02 0.70 -3.22
N PHE A 56 9.97 1.02 -2.44
CA PHE A 56 10.15 1.55 -1.08
C PHE A 56 11.02 0.63 -0.22
N ALA A 57 10.77 -0.69 -0.26
CA ALA A 57 11.54 -1.66 0.50
C ALA A 57 12.99 -1.72 0.03
N THR A 58 13.25 -1.68 -1.28
CA THR A 58 14.58 -1.72 -1.87
C THR A 58 15.39 -0.47 -1.52
N GLU A 59 14.83 0.72 -1.74
CA GLU A 59 15.50 1.98 -1.44
C GLU A 59 15.82 2.17 0.05
N ASN A 60 14.94 1.66 0.92
CA ASN A 60 15.10 1.77 2.36
C ASN A 60 15.66 0.52 3.03
N TRP A 61 16.23 -0.40 2.25
CA TRP A 61 16.66 -1.72 2.71
C TRP A 61 17.54 -1.68 3.98
N GLY A 62 18.50 -0.76 4.05
CA GLY A 62 19.38 -0.57 5.21
C GLY A 62 18.69 -0.08 6.49
N SER A 63 17.45 0.41 6.40
CA SER A 63 16.64 0.93 7.52
C SER A 63 15.48 0.00 7.88
N ILE A 64 15.42 -1.21 7.28
CA ILE A 64 14.40 -2.22 7.54
C ILE A 64 14.93 -3.24 8.55
N LEU A 65 14.14 -3.50 9.59
CA LEU A 65 14.43 -4.56 10.54
C LEU A 65 14.01 -5.91 9.96
N LYS A 66 14.97 -6.79 9.67
CA LYS A 66 14.73 -8.14 9.18
C LYS A 66 14.81 -9.15 10.30
N ILE A 67 13.80 -10.00 10.39
CA ILE A 67 13.69 -10.97 11.47
C ILE A 67 12.80 -12.14 11.05
N LYS A 68 13.00 -13.31 11.68
CA LYS A 68 12.06 -14.43 11.56
C LYS A 68 11.00 -14.33 12.65
N SER A 69 9.72 -14.42 12.29
CA SER A 69 8.63 -14.31 13.28
C SER A 69 8.59 -15.51 14.23
N THR A 70 8.94 -16.71 13.75
CA THR A 70 9.04 -17.93 14.55
C THR A 70 10.06 -17.80 15.67
N GLU A 71 11.20 -17.18 15.43
CA GLU A 71 12.23 -16.95 16.44
C GLU A 71 11.76 -15.96 17.51
N THR A 72 10.96 -14.95 17.11
CA THR A 72 10.42 -13.95 18.07
C THR A 72 9.26 -14.46 18.91
N ALA A 73 8.51 -15.45 18.43
CA ALA A 73 7.41 -16.05 19.19
C ALA A 73 7.90 -16.76 20.46
N HIS A 74 9.07 -17.39 20.39
CA HIS A 74 9.68 -18.08 21.54
C HIS A 74 10.33 -17.13 22.55
N ALA A 75 10.54 -15.87 22.21
CA ALA A 75 11.14 -14.87 23.10
C ALA A 75 10.16 -14.32 24.17
N THR A 76 8.93 -14.85 24.28
CA THR A 76 7.89 -14.28 25.14
C THR A 76 7.93 -14.80 26.58
N ASP A 77 8.65 -15.89 26.86
CA ASP A 77 8.65 -16.57 28.17
C ASP A 77 9.88 -16.26 29.09
N GLY A 78 10.54 -15.15 28.86
CA GLY A 78 11.55 -14.61 29.80
C GLY A 78 12.89 -15.34 29.87
N ILE A 79 13.06 -16.44 29.16
CA ILE A 79 14.27 -17.29 29.19
C ILE A 79 14.98 -17.35 27.83
N VAL A 80 14.40 -16.74 26.79
CA VAL A 80 14.90 -16.89 25.44
C VAL A 80 15.85 -15.76 25.09
N PRO A 81 17.04 -16.07 24.52
CA PRO A 81 17.93 -15.04 24.03
C PRO A 81 17.23 -14.16 23.01
N MET A 82 17.42 -12.83 23.13
CA MET A 82 16.93 -11.88 22.15
C MET A 82 17.44 -12.29 20.76
N VAL A 83 16.53 -12.36 19.81
CA VAL A 83 16.91 -12.69 18.43
C VAL A 83 17.77 -11.57 17.88
N ILE A 84 18.94 -11.94 17.37
CA ILE A 84 19.81 -10.99 16.68
C ILE A 84 19.24 -10.83 15.27
N PRO A 85 18.83 -9.61 14.86
CA PRO A 85 18.35 -9.39 13.51
C PRO A 85 19.42 -9.77 12.47
N GLU A 86 19.00 -10.32 11.35
CA GLU A 86 19.89 -10.64 10.21
C GLU A 86 20.65 -9.40 9.73
N GLN A 87 20.05 -8.24 9.90
CA GLN A 87 20.67 -6.95 9.63
C GLN A 87 20.25 -5.93 10.69
N ASN A 88 21.23 -5.24 11.27
CA ASN A 88 20.97 -4.09 12.13
C ASN A 88 20.59 -2.87 11.27
N PRO A 89 19.38 -2.34 11.42
CA PRO A 89 18.96 -1.17 10.67
C PRO A 89 19.84 0.04 10.97
N ARG A 90 20.22 0.78 9.95
CA ARG A 90 20.96 2.03 10.09
C ARG A 90 19.99 3.19 10.28
N GLY A 91 20.09 3.91 11.39
CA GLY A 91 19.29 5.09 11.67
C GLY A 91 17.84 4.78 12.09
N THR A 92 16.87 5.52 11.53
CA THR A 92 15.45 5.40 11.88
C THR A 92 14.82 4.19 11.22
N PHE A 93 14.14 3.37 12.00
CA PHE A 93 13.37 2.23 11.47
C PHE A 93 12.22 2.71 10.59
N VAL A 94 12.20 2.32 9.33
CA VAL A 94 11.13 2.66 8.39
C VAL A 94 10.13 1.52 8.20
N ALA A 95 10.57 0.27 8.44
CA ALA A 95 9.74 -0.91 8.35
C ALA A 95 10.33 -2.09 9.14
N ARG A 96 9.52 -3.14 9.32
CA ARG A 96 9.93 -4.49 9.75
C ARG A 96 9.54 -5.49 8.68
N PHE A 97 10.41 -6.40 8.33
CA PHE A 97 10.18 -7.51 7.42
C PHE A 97 10.38 -8.84 8.13
N GLU A 98 9.34 -9.67 8.12
CA GLU A 98 9.40 -11.03 8.64
C GLU A 98 9.66 -11.99 7.49
N THR A 99 10.89 -12.49 7.41
CA THR A 99 11.39 -13.27 6.24
C THR A 99 10.70 -14.63 6.10
N ASP A 100 10.27 -15.23 7.21
CA ASP A 100 9.58 -16.54 7.26
C ASP A 100 8.10 -16.46 6.86
N THR A 101 7.44 -15.33 7.07
CA THR A 101 6.02 -15.12 6.77
C THR A 101 5.80 -14.21 5.58
N SER A 102 6.86 -13.59 5.05
CA SER A 102 6.81 -12.53 4.04
C SER A 102 5.94 -11.33 4.45
N MET A 103 5.80 -11.11 5.76
CA MET A 103 4.99 -10.01 6.29
C MET A 103 5.83 -8.75 6.42
N PHE A 104 5.34 -7.67 5.83
CA PHE A 104 5.99 -6.38 5.82
C PHE A 104 5.15 -5.36 6.59
N TYR A 105 5.77 -4.71 7.58
CA TYR A 105 5.14 -3.72 8.45
C TYR A 105 5.77 -2.36 8.19
N ILE A 106 5.08 -1.50 7.50
CA ILE A 106 5.56 -0.19 7.05
C ILE A 106 5.18 0.88 8.06
N VAL A 107 6.13 1.76 8.42
CA VAL A 107 5.88 2.97 9.22
C VAL A 107 5.16 4.00 8.35
N PRO A 108 3.90 4.39 8.66
CA PRO A 108 3.12 5.26 7.77
C PRO A 108 3.77 6.62 7.51
N LYS A 109 4.46 7.18 8.51
CA LYS A 109 5.15 8.47 8.36
C LYS A 109 6.25 8.40 7.32
N SER A 110 7.10 7.38 7.40
CA SER A 110 8.21 7.19 6.44
C SER A 110 7.71 6.93 5.04
N PHE A 111 6.67 6.09 4.91
CA PHE A 111 6.06 5.80 3.62
C PHE A 111 5.39 7.03 3.00
N LYS A 112 4.68 7.84 3.82
CA LYS A 112 4.08 9.10 3.36
C LYS A 112 5.13 10.09 2.86
N THR A 113 6.26 10.22 3.56
CA THR A 113 7.36 11.09 3.13
C THR A 113 7.92 10.60 1.80
N TRP A 114 8.23 9.32 1.68
CA TRP A 114 8.76 8.73 0.47
C TRP A 114 7.81 8.89 -0.74
N LEU A 115 6.51 8.62 -0.56
CA LEU A 115 5.51 8.86 -1.61
C LEU A 115 5.44 10.33 -2.03
N GLY A 116 5.58 11.26 -1.06
CA GLY A 116 5.62 12.69 -1.33
C GLY A 116 6.81 13.08 -2.22
N ASP A 117 7.98 12.49 -1.99
CA ASP A 117 9.18 12.70 -2.81
C ASP A 117 8.97 12.17 -4.24
N GLN A 118 8.22 11.07 -4.38
CA GLN A 118 7.80 10.51 -5.68
C GLN A 118 6.60 11.24 -6.30
N LYS A 119 6.06 12.28 -5.66
CA LYS A 119 4.85 13.03 -6.09
C LYS A 119 3.60 12.16 -6.22
N LEU A 120 3.51 11.11 -5.40
CA LEU A 120 2.39 10.17 -5.36
C LEU A 120 1.44 10.48 -4.20
N ASP A 121 0.13 10.27 -4.42
CA ASP A 121 -0.86 10.47 -3.35
C ASP A 121 -0.87 9.29 -2.36
N TYR A 122 -0.63 9.61 -1.09
CA TYR A 122 -0.61 8.63 -0.01
C TYR A 122 -1.95 7.90 0.17
N THR A 123 -3.07 8.62 0.09
CA THR A 123 -4.40 8.04 0.35
C THR A 123 -4.76 7.03 -0.73
N SER A 124 -4.61 7.43 -1.99
CA SER A 124 -4.86 6.55 -3.15
C SER A 124 -3.97 5.32 -3.12
N THR A 125 -2.67 5.48 -2.80
CA THR A 125 -1.72 4.36 -2.71
C THR A 125 -2.10 3.39 -1.60
N VAL A 126 -2.42 3.89 -0.40
CA VAL A 126 -2.84 3.02 0.73
C VAL A 126 -4.16 2.32 0.46
N ASP A 127 -5.11 2.97 -0.20
CA ASP A 127 -6.37 2.33 -0.60
C ASP A 127 -6.14 1.28 -1.70
N GLY A 128 -5.24 1.52 -2.64
CA GLY A 128 -4.75 0.51 -3.58
C GLY A 128 -4.13 -0.69 -2.87
N MET A 129 -3.25 -0.47 -1.89
CA MET A 129 -2.66 -1.55 -1.08
C MET A 129 -3.72 -2.39 -0.34
N LYS A 130 -4.75 -1.75 0.23
CA LYS A 130 -5.85 -2.48 0.89
C LYS A 130 -6.62 -3.36 -0.09
N ASN A 131 -6.96 -2.82 -1.26
CA ASN A 131 -7.81 -3.48 -2.23
C ASN A 131 -7.08 -4.62 -2.96
N GLN A 132 -5.78 -4.48 -3.24
CA GLN A 132 -5.02 -5.40 -4.09
C GLN A 132 -4.14 -6.35 -3.29
N MET A 133 -3.50 -5.85 -2.24
CA MET A 133 -2.55 -6.61 -1.43
C MET A 133 -3.13 -7.01 -0.07
N GLY A 134 -4.40 -6.68 0.21
CA GLY A 134 -5.03 -6.96 1.49
C GLY A 134 -4.39 -6.24 2.68
N ALA A 135 -3.76 -5.08 2.44
CA ALA A 135 -3.07 -4.35 3.47
C ALA A 135 -4.00 -3.96 4.62
N LYS A 136 -3.50 -4.06 5.85
CA LYS A 136 -4.24 -3.76 7.08
C LYS A 136 -3.47 -2.79 7.96
N ARG A 137 -4.19 -1.96 8.70
CA ARG A 137 -3.58 -1.11 9.71
C ARG A 137 -3.54 -1.86 11.04
N VAL A 138 -2.35 -2.08 11.57
CA VAL A 138 -2.12 -2.85 12.80
C VAL A 138 -1.29 -2.07 13.80
N LYS A 139 -1.51 -2.30 15.10
CA LYS A 139 -0.66 -1.75 16.15
C LYS A 139 0.41 -2.77 16.49
N VAL A 140 1.68 -2.43 16.26
CA VAL A 140 2.80 -3.37 16.43
C VAL A 140 4.01 -2.66 17.07
N ARG A 141 4.81 -3.43 17.83
CA ARG A 141 6.17 -3.02 18.22
C ARG A 141 7.13 -3.55 17.17
N LEU A 142 7.75 -2.67 16.39
CA LEU A 142 8.66 -3.10 15.32
C LEU A 142 9.84 -3.93 15.88
N GLY A 143 10.36 -3.54 17.02
CA GLY A 143 11.45 -4.27 17.70
C GLY A 143 11.03 -5.49 18.53
N LYS A 144 9.76 -5.96 18.44
CA LYS A 144 9.31 -7.13 19.22
C LYS A 144 10.20 -8.34 18.97
N GLY A 145 10.70 -8.92 20.04
CA GLY A 145 11.58 -10.11 20.00
C GLY A 145 13.05 -9.81 19.74
N THR A 146 13.45 -8.54 19.65
CA THR A 146 14.83 -8.10 19.47
C THR A 146 15.29 -7.23 20.65
N ASN A 147 16.56 -6.85 20.65
CA ASN A 147 17.14 -5.90 21.61
C ASN A 147 16.65 -4.46 21.43
N PHE A 148 15.85 -4.18 20.39
CA PHE A 148 15.32 -2.84 20.13
C PHE A 148 14.03 -2.61 20.89
N ASN A 149 14.09 -1.82 21.97
CA ASN A 149 12.91 -1.47 22.76
C ASN A 149 12.17 -0.26 22.13
N LEU A 150 11.42 -0.52 21.06
CA LEU A 150 10.62 0.50 20.39
C LEU A 150 9.19 0.54 20.94
N PRO A 151 8.57 1.72 21.06
CA PRO A 151 7.19 1.83 21.46
C PRO A 151 6.26 1.21 20.40
N PRO A 152 5.03 0.78 20.80
CA PRO A 152 4.06 0.32 19.83
C PRO A 152 3.61 1.47 18.93
N ILE A 153 3.60 1.22 17.63
CA ILE A 153 3.15 2.18 16.61
C ILE A 153 2.05 1.55 15.75
N TRP A 154 1.29 2.41 15.08
CA TRP A 154 0.45 1.96 13.98
C TRP A 154 1.31 1.75 12.75
N ALA A 155 1.22 0.57 12.13
CA ALA A 155 1.91 0.21 10.91
C ALA A 155 0.93 -0.25 9.84
N ILE A 156 1.32 -0.17 8.57
CA ILE A 156 0.63 -0.79 7.45
C ILE A 156 1.25 -2.18 7.29
N GLN A 157 0.45 -3.22 7.55
CA GLN A 157 0.84 -4.61 7.35
C GLN A 157 0.42 -5.04 5.95
N VAL A 158 1.34 -5.63 5.20
CA VAL A 158 1.10 -6.18 3.86
C VAL A 158 1.94 -7.44 3.68
N LYS A 159 1.45 -8.39 2.88
CA LYS A 159 2.23 -9.56 2.49
C LYS A 159 3.01 -9.22 1.21
N LEU A 160 4.31 -9.39 1.23
CA LEU A 160 5.22 -9.11 0.12
C LEU A 160 5.78 -10.43 -0.41
N GLU A 161 5.02 -11.10 -1.29
CA GLU A 161 5.43 -12.38 -1.88
C GLU A 161 6.51 -12.17 -2.96
N GLY A 162 7.48 -13.10 -3.00
CA GLY A 162 8.58 -13.04 -3.97
C GLY A 162 9.64 -11.96 -3.71
N PHE A 163 9.61 -11.35 -2.51
CA PHE A 163 10.62 -10.39 -2.11
C PHE A 163 11.71 -11.08 -1.29
N ASP A 164 12.78 -11.50 -1.95
CA ASP A 164 13.90 -12.20 -1.31
C ASP A 164 14.87 -11.25 -0.60
N GLY A 165 14.59 -9.96 -0.70
CA GLY A 165 15.27 -8.93 0.08
C GLY A 165 16.76 -8.74 -0.21
N VAL A 166 17.26 -9.28 -1.28
CA VAL A 166 18.63 -9.03 -1.74
C VAL A 166 18.56 -8.11 -2.95
N PRO A 167 19.01 -6.84 -2.84
CA PRO A 167 19.27 -6.08 -4.05
C PRO A 167 20.35 -6.83 -4.83
N GLU A 168 20.05 -7.26 -6.05
CA GLU A 168 21.10 -7.73 -6.97
C GLU A 168 22.10 -6.59 -7.10
N THR A 169 23.25 -6.77 -6.47
CA THR A 169 24.39 -5.86 -6.62
C THR A 169 24.89 -6.03 -8.05
N SER A 170 24.53 -5.09 -8.90
CA SER A 170 25.19 -4.87 -10.19
C SER A 170 26.52 -4.21 -9.98
#